data_c94a06f9e9d01ca1eed0a923625423a9
#
_entry.id   c94a06f9e9d01ca1eed0a923625423a9
#
_cell.length_a   1.000
_cell.length_b   1.000
_cell.length_c   1.000
_cell.angle_alpha   90.00
_cell.angle_beta   90.00
_cell.angle_gamma   90.00
#
_symmetry.space_group_name_H-M   'P 1'
#
loop_
_entity.id
_entity.type
_entity.pdbx_description
1 polymer ?
#
loop_
_entity_poly.entity_id
_entity_poly.type
_entity_poly.pdbx_seq_one_letter_code
_entity_poly.pdbx_strand_id
1 'polypeptide(L)'
;MKKKLLSSVLAVALSAAMTAVSLPVSALTETPDELYTAVQPVFQTGAYDILLQDIPEPVYTDEIDTAPSQAEVAIQLGSYFGDNTYDFYKLLSSSQKTIYKQMLAALKSDPGAESCTVSGKNDTDIYRAFVALVMDCPEYVGLSSLQMSYSSVSSDSLVTFKYCAGQSAGSVAVNSYNMVQSEVTKLVNASSAYTTNYARLKYFAHYLCDKVTYNTKAAHGEVTGENCWNAYGALINGDGVCESYAEAFKLLCDAINVPCTLVVSNTHEWNAVYMDGAWYYVDVTWMDAYATTGMYYDDWFMTGTDFADDSAHVQSSQAVLGITGFLEYPTISAEPYDPEKAPPAPVQVPKPENVTATAGVNSATLSWSPVSGASRYAVAYYNGSSYTTLTDTCTSTSYTATGLTAGKTYQFIVQANVNGQWSPFTSADHVAVTPTGSTGGSTKPANVTATAGVNSAALSWSPVSGATRYAIAYYNGGSYTTLTLNCTGTSYTATGLTAGRTYQFLVQANVNGQWSPYTPADHVAVTPV
;
A
#
# COMPACT_ATOMS: atom_id res chain seq x y z
N MET A 1 -6.13 32.14 -33.36
CA MET A 1 -5.37 33.40 -33.14
C MET A 1 -5.35 33.84 -31.68
N LYS A 2 -6.39 33.61 -30.86
CA LYS A 2 -6.38 33.93 -29.41
C LYS A 2 -5.50 32.96 -28.59
N LYS A 3 -5.37 31.68 -28.96
CA LYS A 3 -4.48 30.70 -28.30
C LYS A 3 -2.98 31.09 -28.33
N LYS A 4 -2.50 31.73 -29.40
CA LYS A 4 -1.09 32.16 -29.49
C LYS A 4 -0.75 33.39 -28.64
N LEU A 5 -1.75 34.16 -28.26
CA LEU A 5 -1.51 35.37 -27.44
C LEU A 5 -1.39 35.04 -25.93
N LEU A 6 -2.11 34.02 -25.45
CA LEU A 6 -2.02 33.60 -24.04
C LEU A 6 -0.72 32.85 -23.77
N SER A 7 -0.30 31.94 -24.67
CA SER A 7 0.96 31.20 -24.51
C SER A 7 2.18 32.16 -24.47
N SER A 8 2.16 33.22 -25.28
CA SER A 8 3.26 34.17 -25.31
C SER A 8 3.34 35.10 -24.08
N VAL A 9 2.23 35.32 -23.38
CA VAL A 9 2.22 36.16 -22.16
C VAL A 9 2.67 35.34 -20.93
N LEU A 10 2.30 34.08 -20.86
CA LEU A 10 2.73 33.21 -19.77
C LEU A 10 4.20 32.80 -19.91
N ALA A 11 4.64 32.45 -21.14
CA ALA A 11 6.04 32.09 -21.40
C ALA A 11 7.03 33.24 -21.12
N VAL A 12 6.63 34.50 -21.31
CA VAL A 12 7.49 35.66 -21.01
C VAL A 12 7.60 35.90 -19.49
N ALA A 13 6.61 35.55 -18.71
CA ALA A 13 6.66 35.66 -17.24
C ALA A 13 7.56 34.57 -16.59
N LEU A 14 7.58 33.37 -17.15
CA LEU A 14 8.38 32.24 -16.64
C LEU A 14 9.86 32.29 -17.06
N SER A 15 10.22 32.96 -18.16
CA SER A 15 11.59 33.01 -18.68
C SER A 15 12.53 34.02 -17.97
N ALA A 16 12.01 34.85 -17.08
CA ALA A 16 12.80 35.91 -16.42
C ALA A 16 13.50 35.48 -15.10
N ALA A 17 13.24 34.27 -14.59
CA ALA A 17 13.74 33.83 -13.28
C ALA A 17 14.92 32.83 -13.34
N MET A 18 15.46 32.50 -14.51
CA MET A 18 16.57 31.55 -14.61
C MET A 18 17.93 32.24 -14.83
N THR A 19 18.64 32.51 -13.75
CA THR A 19 20.10 32.57 -13.76
C THR A 19 20.62 31.42 -12.88
N ALA A 20 21.07 30.37 -13.54
CA ALA A 20 21.68 29.22 -12.90
C ALA A 20 22.93 29.61 -12.10
N VAL A 21 22.98 29.29 -10.84
CA VAL A 21 24.21 29.23 -10.05
C VAL A 21 24.61 27.76 -9.96
N SER A 22 25.57 27.39 -10.79
CA SER A 22 26.28 26.11 -10.64
C SER A 22 27.26 26.22 -9.47
N LEU A 23 27.02 25.47 -8.40
CA LEU A 23 28.02 25.29 -7.35
C LEU A 23 28.98 24.16 -7.73
N PRO A 24 30.30 24.33 -7.58
CA PRO A 24 31.26 23.30 -7.89
C PRO A 24 31.24 22.21 -6.82
N VAL A 25 31.21 20.96 -7.27
CA VAL A 25 31.49 19.80 -6.41
C VAL A 25 32.97 19.89 -6.02
N SER A 26 33.26 20.36 -4.82
CA SER A 26 34.61 20.26 -4.23
C SER A 26 34.71 18.94 -3.47
N ALA A 27 35.74 18.18 -3.81
CA ALA A 27 36.11 16.95 -3.13
C ALA A 27 36.33 17.19 -1.63
N LEU A 28 35.57 16.48 -0.81
CA LEU A 28 35.71 16.46 0.63
C LEU A 28 36.76 15.41 1.01
N THR A 29 37.77 15.82 1.73
CA THR A 29 38.75 14.93 2.35
C THR A 29 38.23 14.50 3.71
N GLU A 30 38.03 13.22 3.87
CA GLU A 30 37.40 12.60 5.05
C GLU A 30 38.34 12.51 6.27
N THR A 31 37.74 12.65 7.47
CA THR A 31 38.25 12.10 8.72
C THR A 31 37.34 10.98 9.22
N PRO A 32 37.86 9.90 9.84
CA PRO A 32 37.13 8.61 9.98
C PRO A 32 35.96 8.54 10.96
N ASP A 33 35.63 9.59 11.70
CA ASP A 33 34.71 9.52 12.84
C ASP A 33 33.53 10.51 12.80
N GLU A 34 33.26 11.18 11.68
CA GLU A 34 32.14 12.11 11.55
C GLU A 34 30.94 11.49 10.81
N LEU A 35 29.74 11.70 11.34
CA LEU A 35 28.47 11.44 10.67
C LEU A 35 28.41 12.31 9.40
N TYR A 36 28.56 11.70 8.23
CA TYR A 36 28.33 12.42 6.98
C TYR A 36 26.84 12.66 6.77
N THR A 37 26.46 13.89 6.53
CA THR A 37 25.09 14.30 6.30
C THR A 37 24.98 15.03 4.98
N ALA A 38 24.27 14.45 4.01
CA ALA A 38 23.94 15.09 2.75
C ALA A 38 22.45 15.46 2.74
N VAL A 39 22.14 16.71 2.43
CA VAL A 39 20.77 17.20 2.20
C VAL A 39 20.61 17.50 0.72
N GLN A 40 19.66 16.87 0.08
CA GLN A 40 19.38 17.06 -1.34
C GLN A 40 17.90 17.43 -1.53
N PRO A 41 17.56 18.52 -2.24
CA PRO A 41 16.18 18.86 -2.58
C PRO A 41 15.63 17.93 -3.68
N VAL A 42 14.36 17.60 -3.64
CA VAL A 42 13.71 16.71 -4.61
C VAL A 42 13.29 17.45 -5.87
N PHE A 43 12.84 18.68 -5.74
CA PHE A 43 12.42 19.51 -6.87
C PHE A 43 13.13 20.86 -6.84
N GLN A 44 13.83 21.19 -7.91
CA GLN A 44 14.34 22.54 -8.17
C GLN A 44 13.47 23.20 -9.25
N THR A 45 12.24 23.51 -8.92
CA THR A 45 11.65 24.72 -9.48
C THR A 45 12.13 25.84 -8.55
N GLY A 46 12.76 26.88 -9.04
CA GLY A 46 13.55 27.89 -8.31
C GLY A 46 12.98 28.55 -7.02
N ALA A 47 12.02 27.88 -6.38
CA ALA A 47 11.35 28.31 -5.16
C ALA A 47 11.84 27.55 -3.90
N TYR A 48 12.45 26.37 -4.02
CA TYR A 48 12.84 25.58 -2.85
C TYR A 48 14.13 26.04 -2.15
N ASP A 49 15.02 26.74 -2.85
CA ASP A 49 16.28 27.23 -2.25
C ASP A 49 16.10 28.39 -1.24
N ILE A 50 14.90 28.96 -1.14
CA ILE A 50 14.63 30.12 -0.27
C ILE A 50 14.15 29.72 1.13
N LEU A 51 13.80 28.46 1.35
CA LEU A 51 13.04 28.01 2.52
C LEU A 51 13.85 27.64 3.77
N LEU A 52 15.16 27.86 3.79
CA LEU A 52 15.99 27.48 4.95
C LEU A 52 16.25 28.63 5.95
N GLN A 53 15.55 29.75 5.88
CA GLN A 53 15.69 30.84 6.85
C GLN A 53 14.42 31.03 7.69
N ASP A 54 14.57 30.76 8.97
CA ASP A 54 13.77 31.19 10.14
C ASP A 54 12.28 31.52 9.93
N ILE A 55 11.40 30.56 10.16
CA ILE A 55 9.95 30.76 10.25
C ILE A 55 9.53 30.66 11.73
N PRO A 56 8.80 31.65 12.28
CA PRO A 56 8.22 31.54 13.62
C PRO A 56 7.09 30.51 13.66
N GLU A 57 6.98 29.79 14.77
CA GLU A 57 5.95 28.78 15.01
C GLU A 57 4.52 29.35 14.88
N PRO A 58 3.60 28.65 14.18
CA PRO A 58 2.21 29.08 14.08
C PRO A 58 1.46 28.84 15.39
N VAL A 59 0.71 29.85 15.83
CA VAL A 59 -0.22 29.76 16.96
C VAL A 59 -1.54 29.14 16.47
N TYR A 60 -1.83 27.93 16.90
CA TYR A 60 -3.13 27.28 16.64
C TYR A 60 -4.16 27.74 17.68
N THR A 61 -5.32 28.20 17.21
CA THR A 61 -6.52 28.33 18.06
C THR A 61 -7.36 27.07 17.93
N ASP A 62 -7.65 26.47 19.08
CA ASP A 62 -8.41 25.23 19.22
C ASP A 62 -9.88 25.40 18.79
N GLU A 63 -10.25 24.90 17.61
CA GLU A 63 -11.56 24.33 17.34
C GLU A 63 -11.36 23.11 16.46
N ILE A 64 -11.14 21.97 17.09
CA ILE A 64 -11.04 20.68 16.42
C ILE A 64 -12.45 20.10 16.34
N ASP A 65 -13.03 20.14 15.16
CA ASP A 65 -14.15 19.27 14.84
C ASP A 65 -13.64 17.84 14.78
N THR A 66 -14.27 16.95 15.52
CA THR A 66 -13.80 15.59 15.77
C THR A 66 -13.68 14.82 14.46
N ALA A 67 -12.47 14.44 14.10
CA ALA A 67 -12.17 13.56 12.98
C ALA A 67 -12.99 12.25 13.07
N PRO A 68 -13.54 11.74 11.95
CA PRO A 68 -14.22 10.44 11.92
C PRO A 68 -13.26 9.35 12.39
N SER A 69 -13.78 8.38 13.13
CA SER A 69 -13.03 7.28 13.72
C SER A 69 -12.21 6.54 12.66
N GLN A 70 -10.96 6.15 12.99
CA GLN A 70 -9.97 5.49 12.11
C GLN A 70 -10.48 4.22 11.37
N ALA A 71 -11.70 3.78 11.60
CA ALA A 71 -12.30 2.61 10.97
C ALA A 71 -12.88 2.86 9.56
N GLU A 72 -13.06 4.11 9.13
CA GLU A 72 -13.76 4.42 7.87
C GLU A 72 -12.87 4.87 6.71
N VAL A 73 -11.57 5.05 6.89
CA VAL A 73 -10.69 5.71 5.89
C VAL A 73 -9.63 4.77 5.29
N ALA A 74 -9.87 3.48 5.22
CA ALA A 74 -8.97 2.58 4.49
C ALA A 74 -9.47 2.31 3.07
N ILE A 75 -9.62 3.35 2.24
CA ILE A 75 -9.40 3.14 0.81
C ILE A 75 -7.89 2.93 0.68
N GLN A 76 -7.49 1.71 0.37
CA GLN A 76 -6.14 1.46 -0.11
C GLN A 76 -5.99 2.23 -1.43
N LEU A 77 -5.37 3.39 -1.39
CA LEU A 77 -4.55 3.86 -2.48
C LEU A 77 -3.38 2.86 -2.53
N GLY A 78 -3.69 1.67 -2.94
CA GLY A 78 -2.74 0.59 -3.06
C GLY A 78 -2.14 0.73 -4.43
N SER A 79 -0.84 0.92 -4.51
CA SER A 79 -0.06 0.64 -5.70
C SER A 79 -0.63 -0.60 -6.40
N TYR A 80 -1.48 -0.38 -7.39
CA TYR A 80 -1.98 -1.42 -8.26
C TYR A 80 -0.82 -1.77 -9.19
N PHE A 81 -0.06 -2.80 -8.84
CA PHE A 81 0.97 -3.36 -9.71
C PHE A 81 0.31 -4.21 -10.82
N GLY A 82 -0.44 -3.56 -11.70
CA GLY A 82 -0.89 -4.17 -12.96
C GLY A 82 0.14 -3.94 -14.06
N ASP A 83 0.13 -4.77 -15.10
CA ASP A 83 1.06 -4.63 -16.25
C ASP A 83 0.94 -3.29 -17.00
N ASN A 84 -0.12 -2.54 -16.75
CA ASN A 84 -0.43 -1.25 -17.39
C ASN A 84 -0.18 -0.03 -16.48
N THR A 85 0.36 -0.20 -15.28
CA THR A 85 0.76 0.92 -14.43
C THR A 85 2.11 1.44 -14.87
N TYR A 86 2.24 2.76 -14.99
CA TYR A 86 3.52 3.42 -15.15
C TYR A 86 3.89 4.06 -13.83
N ASP A 87 4.71 3.37 -13.05
CA ASP A 87 5.29 3.86 -11.82
C ASP A 87 6.81 3.96 -11.97
N PHE A 88 7.40 4.96 -11.35
CA PHE A 88 8.84 5.18 -11.37
C PHE A 88 9.60 4.08 -10.62
N TYR A 89 8.93 3.34 -9.74
CA TYR A 89 9.45 2.14 -9.12
C TYR A 89 9.96 1.12 -10.18
N LYS A 90 9.30 1.00 -11.33
CA LYS A 90 9.70 0.06 -12.40
C LYS A 90 11.07 0.39 -12.98
N LEU A 91 11.44 1.66 -13.01
CA LEU A 91 12.72 2.15 -13.53
C LEU A 91 13.90 1.88 -12.60
N LEU A 92 13.64 1.52 -11.34
CA LEU A 92 14.65 1.31 -10.32
C LEU A 92 15.41 0.00 -10.51
N SER A 93 16.71 0.00 -10.19
CA SER A 93 17.53 -1.21 -10.04
C SER A 93 17.05 -2.05 -8.83
N SER A 94 17.55 -3.27 -8.69
CA SER A 94 17.18 -4.14 -7.57
C SER A 94 17.54 -3.56 -6.20
N SER A 95 18.70 -2.88 -6.07
CA SER A 95 19.11 -2.19 -4.84
C SER A 95 18.16 -1.02 -4.53
N GLN A 96 17.89 -0.17 -5.51
CA GLN A 96 16.99 0.97 -5.40
C GLN A 96 15.56 0.53 -5.05
N LYS A 97 15.06 -0.56 -5.65
CA LYS A 97 13.76 -1.15 -5.31
C LYS A 97 13.68 -1.61 -3.86
N THR A 98 14.76 -2.13 -3.31
CA THR A 98 14.82 -2.51 -1.89
C THR A 98 14.71 -1.28 -1.00
N ILE A 99 15.47 -0.22 -1.31
CA ILE A 99 15.46 1.05 -0.59
C ILE A 99 14.06 1.70 -0.66
N TYR A 100 13.48 1.78 -1.85
CA TYR A 100 12.12 2.29 -2.06
C TYR A 100 11.10 1.59 -1.15
N LYS A 101 11.12 0.25 -1.13
CA LYS A 101 10.21 -0.55 -0.29
C LYS A 101 10.41 -0.30 1.20
N GLN A 102 11.64 -0.07 1.65
CA GLN A 102 11.94 0.24 3.06
C GLN A 102 11.37 1.61 3.46
N MET A 103 11.57 2.63 2.64
CA MET A 103 11.00 3.97 2.84
C MET A 103 9.46 3.91 2.80
N LEU A 104 8.89 3.27 1.79
CA LEU A 104 7.44 3.11 1.67
C LEU A 104 6.83 2.35 2.84
N ALA A 105 7.52 1.31 3.36
CA ALA A 105 7.05 0.56 4.52
C ALA A 105 7.01 1.43 5.79
N ALA A 106 7.99 2.31 5.97
CA ALA A 106 8.00 3.27 7.09
C ALA A 106 6.80 4.23 7.00
N LEU A 107 6.58 4.84 5.83
CA LEU A 107 5.46 5.76 5.60
C LEU A 107 4.09 5.08 5.67
N LYS A 108 3.96 3.84 5.21
CA LYS A 108 2.74 3.04 5.38
C LYS A 108 2.44 2.70 6.84
N SER A 109 3.49 2.50 7.64
CA SER A 109 3.34 2.25 9.09
C SER A 109 2.99 3.52 9.85
N ASP A 110 3.56 4.64 9.42
CA ASP A 110 3.34 5.97 9.99
C ASP A 110 3.47 7.03 8.86
N PRO A 111 2.37 7.59 8.36
CA PRO A 111 2.41 8.64 7.33
C PRO A 111 3.18 9.90 7.74
N GLY A 112 3.42 10.07 9.04
CA GLY A 112 4.23 11.16 9.60
C GLY A 112 5.64 10.74 9.99
N ALA A 113 6.15 9.62 9.49
CA ALA A 113 7.49 9.14 9.84
C ALA A 113 8.56 10.23 9.66
N GLU A 114 9.38 10.43 10.69
CA GLU A 114 10.50 11.36 10.65
C GLU A 114 11.69 10.75 9.89
N SER A 115 11.90 9.45 10.05
CA SER A 115 13.05 8.76 9.47
C SER A 115 12.81 7.27 9.29
N CYS A 116 13.67 6.65 8.48
CA CYS A 116 13.74 5.19 8.36
C CYS A 116 15.18 4.72 8.10
N THR A 117 15.45 3.45 8.36
CA THR A 117 16.71 2.81 8.00
C THR A 117 16.56 2.13 6.65
N VAL A 118 17.53 2.36 5.76
CA VAL A 118 17.59 1.74 4.44
C VAL A 118 18.91 1.02 4.21
N SER A 119 18.90 0.00 3.37
CA SER A 119 20.07 -0.80 3.06
C SER A 119 21.07 -0.06 2.16
N GLY A 120 22.35 -0.13 2.51
CA GLY A 120 23.45 0.43 1.71
C GLY A 120 23.75 1.89 2.03
N LYS A 121 24.79 2.41 1.37
CA LYS A 121 25.34 3.76 1.57
C LYS A 121 25.57 4.51 0.24
N ASN A 122 24.88 4.09 -0.81
CA ASN A 122 24.98 4.74 -2.11
C ASN A 122 23.96 5.87 -2.19
N ASP A 123 24.43 7.12 -2.13
CA ASP A 123 23.59 8.32 -2.18
C ASP A 123 22.69 8.36 -3.40
N THR A 124 23.24 8.03 -4.56
CA THR A 124 22.49 8.02 -5.82
C THR A 124 21.37 6.99 -5.80
N ASP A 125 21.59 5.82 -5.21
CA ASP A 125 20.56 4.78 -5.11
C ASP A 125 19.45 5.18 -4.14
N ILE A 126 19.82 5.72 -2.97
CA ILE A 126 18.85 6.20 -1.96
C ILE A 126 18.01 7.32 -2.55
N TYR A 127 18.68 8.24 -3.25
CA TYR A 127 18.06 9.40 -3.81
C TYR A 127 17.09 9.06 -4.96
N ARG A 128 17.49 8.19 -5.90
CA ARG A 128 16.62 7.72 -6.98
C ARG A 128 15.40 6.98 -6.43
N ALA A 129 15.59 6.16 -5.41
CA ALA A 129 14.50 5.48 -4.74
C ALA A 129 13.51 6.46 -4.08
N PHE A 130 14.03 7.55 -3.50
CA PHE A 130 13.20 8.59 -2.90
C PHE A 130 12.42 9.40 -3.94
N VAL A 131 13.07 9.81 -5.04
CA VAL A 131 12.39 10.51 -6.14
C VAL A 131 11.25 9.65 -6.70
N ALA A 132 11.54 8.37 -6.99
CA ALA A 132 10.49 7.46 -7.44
C ALA A 132 9.34 7.36 -6.44
N LEU A 133 9.64 7.33 -5.14
CA LEU A 133 8.64 7.26 -4.08
C LEU A 133 7.73 8.50 -4.05
N VAL A 134 8.30 9.68 -4.13
CA VAL A 134 7.53 10.95 -4.11
C VAL A 134 6.65 11.05 -5.35
N MET A 135 7.19 10.73 -6.53
CA MET A 135 6.44 10.74 -7.79
C MET A 135 5.32 9.70 -7.83
N ASP A 136 5.54 8.53 -7.24
CA ASP A 136 4.55 7.45 -7.23
C ASP A 136 3.47 7.62 -6.16
N CYS A 137 3.81 8.26 -5.03
CA CYS A 137 3.02 8.26 -3.81
C CYS A 137 2.75 9.69 -3.26
N PRO A 138 2.09 10.58 -4.01
CA PRO A 138 1.82 11.95 -3.59
C PRO A 138 0.86 12.06 -2.40
N GLU A 139 0.27 10.95 -1.94
CA GLU A 139 -0.50 10.89 -0.71
C GLU A 139 0.32 11.18 0.56
N TYR A 140 1.63 10.96 0.53
CA TYR A 140 2.53 11.36 1.62
C TYR A 140 2.92 12.82 1.47
N VAL A 141 1.97 13.65 1.80
CA VAL A 141 1.91 15.07 1.50
C VAL A 141 3.15 15.83 1.97
N GLY A 142 3.74 16.57 1.04
CA GLY A 142 4.79 17.53 1.34
C GLY A 142 6.17 16.93 1.61
N LEU A 143 6.40 15.65 1.31
CA LEU A 143 7.76 15.11 1.26
C LEU A 143 8.56 15.84 0.18
N SER A 144 9.53 16.67 0.59
CA SER A 144 10.24 17.57 -0.33
C SER A 144 11.71 17.21 -0.55
N SER A 145 12.34 16.59 0.43
CA SER A 145 13.75 16.19 0.36
C SER A 145 14.08 15.14 1.41
N LEU A 146 15.32 14.70 1.45
CA LEU A 146 15.81 13.81 2.49
C LEU A 146 17.20 14.22 2.96
N GLN A 147 17.52 13.82 4.19
CA GLN A 147 18.86 13.90 4.75
C GLN A 147 19.35 12.48 5.01
N MET A 148 20.54 12.16 4.53
CA MET A 148 21.19 10.87 4.74
C MET A 148 22.26 10.96 5.82
N SER A 149 22.29 9.96 6.69
CA SER A 149 23.32 9.83 7.74
C SER A 149 23.91 8.43 7.72
N TYR A 150 25.23 8.33 7.78
CA TYR A 150 25.97 7.08 7.69
C TYR A 150 26.70 6.78 8.99
N SER A 151 26.71 5.52 9.37
CA SER A 151 27.53 5.02 10.47
C SER A 151 28.73 4.26 9.94
N SER A 152 29.90 4.44 10.53
CA SER A 152 31.12 3.67 10.19
C SER A 152 30.99 2.17 10.52
N VAL A 153 30.07 1.80 11.42
CA VAL A 153 29.89 0.44 11.92
C VAL A 153 28.69 -0.31 11.32
N SER A 154 27.81 0.37 10.58
CA SER A 154 26.64 -0.23 9.92
C SER A 154 26.81 -0.23 8.40
N SER A 155 26.26 -1.24 7.73
CA SER A 155 26.11 -1.25 6.27
C SER A 155 24.93 -0.41 5.78
N ASP A 156 24.06 0.00 6.69
CA ASP A 156 22.80 0.68 6.41
C ASP A 156 22.92 2.18 6.64
N SER A 157 22.01 2.93 6.04
CA SER A 157 21.91 4.38 6.16
C SER A 157 20.65 4.77 6.91
N LEU A 158 20.73 5.82 7.72
CA LEU A 158 19.56 6.50 8.26
C LEU A 158 19.12 7.59 7.28
N VAL A 159 17.89 7.49 6.80
CA VAL A 159 17.23 8.52 5.98
C VAL A 159 16.28 9.29 6.88
N THR A 160 16.45 10.61 6.94
CA THR A 160 15.54 11.53 7.63
C THR A 160 14.74 12.28 6.57
N PHE A 161 13.42 12.15 6.62
CA PHE A 161 12.51 12.82 5.70
C PHE A 161 12.41 14.31 6.02
N LYS A 162 12.38 15.12 5.00
CA LYS A 162 12.15 16.57 5.07
C LYS A 162 10.84 16.91 4.40
N TYR A 163 10.13 17.82 5.00
CA TYR A 163 8.81 18.25 4.55
C TYR A 163 8.87 19.69 4.07
N CYS A 164 8.05 20.03 3.08
CA CYS A 164 7.91 21.40 2.60
C CYS A 164 7.25 22.32 3.65
N ALA A 165 7.28 23.61 3.42
CA ALA A 165 6.63 24.61 4.28
C ALA A 165 5.14 24.30 4.49
N GLY A 166 4.67 24.41 5.73
CA GLY A 166 3.32 24.04 6.14
C GLY A 166 3.16 22.56 6.48
N GLN A 167 4.20 21.73 6.29
CA GLN A 167 4.23 20.33 6.68
C GLN A 167 5.39 20.04 7.63
N SER A 168 5.23 19.02 8.47
CA SER A 168 6.29 18.50 9.34
C SER A 168 6.01 17.04 9.69
N ALA A 169 7.04 16.31 10.06
CA ALA A 169 6.90 14.95 10.56
C ALA A 169 5.94 14.86 11.76
N GLY A 170 5.43 13.67 12.03
CA GLY A 170 4.52 13.39 13.13
C GLY A 170 3.08 13.77 12.83
N SER A 171 2.40 14.36 13.81
CA SER A 171 0.95 14.58 13.74
C SER A 171 0.50 15.49 12.60
N VAL A 172 1.32 16.45 12.17
CA VAL A 172 0.97 17.35 11.04
C VAL A 172 0.87 16.55 9.76
N ALA A 173 1.90 15.77 9.40
CA ALA A 173 1.86 14.94 8.20
C ALA A 173 0.77 13.86 8.25
N VAL A 174 0.55 13.23 9.42
CA VAL A 174 -0.55 12.27 9.61
C VAL A 174 -1.91 12.92 9.39
N ASN A 175 -2.14 14.11 9.96
CA ASN A 175 -3.41 14.83 9.77
C ASN A 175 -3.61 15.22 8.31
N SER A 176 -2.57 15.74 7.66
CA SER A 176 -2.63 16.11 6.24
C SER A 176 -2.92 14.91 5.35
N TYR A 177 -2.25 13.79 5.58
CA TYR A 177 -2.54 12.53 4.92
C TYR A 177 -4.01 12.13 5.07
N ASN A 178 -4.54 12.12 6.30
CA ASN A 178 -5.92 11.73 6.58
C ASN A 178 -6.93 12.67 5.92
N MET A 179 -6.68 13.98 5.92
CA MET A 179 -7.56 14.96 5.27
C MET A 179 -7.59 14.76 3.76
N VAL A 180 -6.44 14.56 3.12
CA VAL A 180 -6.34 14.26 1.68
C VAL A 180 -7.08 12.97 1.35
N GLN A 181 -6.87 11.90 2.12
CA GLN A 181 -7.56 10.61 1.94
C GLN A 181 -9.10 10.76 2.05
N SER A 182 -9.55 11.54 3.03
CA SER A 182 -10.99 11.82 3.23
C SER A 182 -11.59 12.56 2.03
N GLU A 183 -10.92 13.60 1.51
CA GLU A 183 -11.42 14.37 0.37
C GLU A 183 -11.39 13.53 -0.92
N VAL A 184 -10.33 12.76 -1.16
CA VAL A 184 -10.27 11.80 -2.28
C VAL A 184 -11.45 10.83 -2.22
N THR A 185 -11.71 10.24 -1.04
CA THR A 185 -12.85 9.34 -0.82
C THR A 185 -14.19 9.98 -1.17
N LYS A 186 -14.41 11.21 -0.71
CA LYS A 186 -15.61 11.98 -0.98
C LYS A 186 -15.81 12.21 -2.49
N LEU A 187 -14.75 12.59 -3.19
CA LEU A 187 -14.79 12.84 -4.64
C LEU A 187 -15.00 11.57 -5.45
N VAL A 188 -14.37 10.47 -5.07
CA VAL A 188 -14.58 9.15 -5.68
C VAL A 188 -16.03 8.72 -5.53
N ASN A 189 -16.63 8.89 -4.35
CA ASN A 189 -18.04 8.60 -4.14
C ASN A 189 -18.97 9.48 -4.98
N ALA A 190 -18.69 10.79 -5.06
CA ALA A 190 -19.43 11.71 -5.91
C ALA A 190 -19.32 11.35 -7.41
N SER A 191 -18.14 10.90 -7.85
CA SER A 191 -17.92 10.47 -9.23
C SER A 191 -18.67 9.21 -9.64
N SER A 192 -19.23 8.46 -8.69
CA SER A 192 -20.01 7.22 -8.96
C SER A 192 -21.26 7.46 -9.82
N ALA A 193 -21.73 8.70 -9.91
CA ALA A 193 -22.80 9.10 -10.83
C ALA A 193 -22.40 8.97 -12.31
N TYR A 194 -21.11 8.92 -12.63
CA TYR A 194 -20.60 8.81 -13.98
C TYR A 194 -20.25 7.36 -14.32
N THR A 195 -20.68 6.90 -15.49
CA THR A 195 -20.61 5.49 -15.88
C THR A 195 -19.30 5.09 -16.56
N THR A 196 -18.51 6.05 -17.03
CA THR A 196 -17.21 5.79 -17.70
C THR A 196 -16.05 6.41 -16.92
N ASN A 197 -14.87 5.81 -17.03
CA ASN A 197 -13.67 6.40 -16.44
C ASN A 197 -13.36 7.77 -17.04
N TYR A 198 -13.54 7.95 -18.36
CA TYR A 198 -13.39 9.25 -19.01
C TYR A 198 -14.25 10.34 -18.35
N ALA A 199 -15.52 10.06 -18.12
CA ALA A 199 -16.43 11.03 -17.50
C ALA A 199 -16.08 11.28 -16.02
N ARG A 200 -15.60 10.27 -15.30
CA ARG A 200 -15.12 10.41 -13.91
C ARG A 200 -13.86 11.26 -13.84
N LEU A 201 -12.89 10.99 -14.70
CA LEU A 201 -11.65 11.77 -14.78
C LEU A 201 -11.94 13.22 -15.16
N LYS A 202 -12.85 13.45 -16.10
CA LYS A 202 -13.26 14.80 -16.50
C LYS A 202 -13.94 15.55 -15.34
N TYR A 203 -14.77 14.86 -14.56
CA TYR A 203 -15.36 15.39 -13.34
C TYR A 203 -14.27 15.80 -12.32
N PHE A 204 -13.24 14.99 -12.11
CA PHE A 204 -12.13 15.31 -11.22
C PHE A 204 -11.33 16.52 -11.69
N ALA A 205 -11.02 16.57 -12.96
CA ALA A 205 -10.30 17.71 -13.54
C ALA A 205 -11.09 19.01 -13.38
N HIS A 206 -12.38 19.01 -13.74
CA HIS A 206 -13.25 20.17 -13.58
C HIS A 206 -13.43 20.58 -12.12
N TYR A 207 -13.56 19.59 -11.19
CA TYR A 207 -13.60 19.88 -9.76
C TYR A 207 -12.35 20.64 -9.30
N LEU A 208 -11.16 20.19 -9.72
CA LEU A 208 -9.91 20.86 -9.36
C LEU A 208 -9.83 22.26 -9.96
N CYS A 209 -10.24 22.46 -11.20
CA CYS A 209 -10.32 23.81 -11.82
C CYS A 209 -11.26 24.74 -11.04
N ASP A 210 -12.41 24.25 -10.57
CA ASP A 210 -13.37 25.07 -9.80
C ASP A 210 -12.92 25.31 -8.36
N LYS A 211 -12.15 24.38 -7.80
CA LYS A 211 -11.73 24.38 -6.39
C LYS A 211 -10.47 25.22 -6.15
N VAL A 212 -9.49 25.14 -7.07
CA VAL A 212 -8.15 25.68 -6.84
C VAL A 212 -8.02 27.06 -7.44
N THR A 213 -7.45 27.97 -6.67
CA THR A 213 -6.97 29.26 -7.18
C THR A 213 -5.48 29.12 -7.46
N TYR A 214 -5.05 29.38 -8.71
CA TYR A 214 -3.64 29.27 -9.06
C TYR A 214 -2.80 30.33 -8.35
N ASN A 215 -1.80 29.88 -7.58
CA ASN A 215 -0.94 30.75 -6.78
C ASN A 215 0.23 31.28 -7.63
N THR A 216 -0.01 32.38 -8.34
CA THR A 216 1.00 33.03 -9.19
C THR A 216 2.21 33.52 -8.40
N LYS A 217 2.04 33.91 -7.14
CA LYS A 217 3.15 34.38 -6.29
C LYS A 217 4.06 33.22 -5.93
N ALA A 218 3.50 32.07 -5.53
CA ALA A 218 4.27 30.87 -5.28
C ALA A 218 5.00 30.41 -6.55
N ALA A 219 4.33 30.39 -7.70
CA ALA A 219 4.93 30.05 -9.00
C ALA A 219 6.12 30.96 -9.38
N HIS A 220 6.15 32.21 -8.89
CA HIS A 220 7.27 33.13 -9.09
C HIS A 220 8.28 33.13 -7.93
N GLY A 221 8.14 32.22 -6.95
CA GLY A 221 9.03 32.17 -5.79
C GLY A 221 8.88 33.34 -4.81
N GLU A 222 7.78 34.11 -4.89
CA GLU A 222 7.52 35.24 -4.01
C GLU A 222 6.88 34.83 -2.68
N VAL A 223 6.32 33.64 -2.60
CA VAL A 223 5.66 33.08 -1.42
C VAL A 223 6.30 31.74 -1.10
N THR A 224 6.89 31.66 0.06
CA THR A 224 7.28 30.39 0.68
C THR A 224 6.05 29.81 1.36
N GLY A 225 5.05 29.40 0.56
CA GLY A 225 3.74 29.21 1.12
C GLY A 225 3.42 27.81 1.49
N GLU A 226 2.53 27.74 2.30
CA GLU A 226 1.88 26.69 3.03
C GLU A 226 1.18 25.72 2.08
N ASN A 227 1.85 24.62 1.69
CA ASN A 227 1.24 23.52 0.94
C ASN A 227 0.81 23.82 -0.52
N CYS A 228 1.18 24.96 -1.10
CA CYS A 228 0.78 25.27 -2.48
C CYS A 228 1.56 24.47 -3.56
N TRP A 229 2.44 23.56 -3.15
CA TRP A 229 3.29 22.73 -4.00
C TRP A 229 2.98 21.23 -3.89
N ASN A 230 1.83 20.85 -3.31
CA ASN A 230 1.46 19.46 -3.12
C ASN A 230 -0.06 19.27 -3.18
N ALA A 231 -0.51 18.00 -3.22
CA ALA A 231 -1.92 17.66 -3.32
C ALA A 231 -2.82 18.28 -2.23
N TYR A 232 -2.28 18.55 -1.03
CA TYR A 232 -3.02 19.19 0.05
C TYR A 232 -3.45 20.61 -0.33
N GLY A 233 -2.57 21.35 -1.01
CA GLY A 233 -2.90 22.68 -1.51
C GLY A 233 -4.13 22.68 -2.40
N ALA A 234 -4.16 21.79 -3.38
CA ALA A 234 -5.29 21.69 -4.29
C ALA A 234 -6.56 21.14 -3.62
N LEU A 235 -6.45 20.00 -2.92
CA LEU A 235 -7.62 19.30 -2.40
C LEU A 235 -8.21 19.92 -1.15
N ILE A 236 -7.40 20.52 -0.27
CA ILE A 236 -7.83 21.02 1.03
C ILE A 236 -7.88 22.55 1.04
N ASN A 237 -6.77 23.22 0.74
CA ASN A 237 -6.68 24.68 0.81
C ASN A 237 -7.41 25.37 -0.35
N GLY A 238 -7.49 24.72 -1.54
CA GLY A 238 -7.96 25.36 -2.76
C GLY A 238 -7.00 26.42 -3.29
N ASP A 239 -5.69 26.27 -3.03
CA ASP A 239 -4.62 27.16 -3.45
C ASP A 239 -3.40 26.33 -3.85
N GLY A 240 -2.87 26.52 -5.05
CA GLY A 240 -1.78 25.70 -5.53
C GLY A 240 -1.18 26.13 -6.86
N VAL A 241 -0.05 25.51 -7.19
CA VAL A 241 0.62 25.63 -8.48
C VAL A 241 0.42 24.35 -9.30
N CYS A 242 1.03 24.23 -10.46
CA CYS A 242 0.88 23.08 -11.38
C CYS A 242 1.10 21.72 -10.68
N GLU A 243 2.11 21.61 -9.83
CA GLU A 243 2.42 20.42 -9.04
C GLU A 243 1.22 19.99 -8.16
N SER A 244 0.55 20.94 -7.49
CA SER A 244 -0.61 20.64 -6.67
C SER A 244 -1.79 20.07 -7.46
N TYR A 245 -2.04 20.62 -8.67
CA TYR A 245 -3.08 20.09 -9.56
C TYR A 245 -2.73 18.69 -10.04
N ALA A 246 -1.49 18.48 -10.48
CA ALA A 246 -1.02 17.22 -11.03
C ALA A 246 -1.03 16.09 -9.99
N GLU A 247 -0.51 16.34 -8.79
CA GLU A 247 -0.54 15.39 -7.68
C GLU A 247 -1.97 15.05 -7.24
N ALA A 248 -2.83 16.07 -7.08
CA ALA A 248 -4.23 15.86 -6.70
C ALA A 248 -4.99 15.04 -7.74
N PHE A 249 -4.78 15.33 -9.02
CA PHE A 249 -5.40 14.57 -10.10
C PHE A 249 -4.90 13.12 -10.16
N LYS A 250 -3.60 12.90 -9.96
CA LYS A 250 -3.03 11.55 -9.86
C LYS A 250 -3.68 10.75 -8.73
N LEU A 251 -3.83 11.31 -7.52
CA LEU A 251 -4.48 10.64 -6.41
C LEU A 251 -5.93 10.24 -6.72
N LEU A 252 -6.67 11.07 -7.44
CA LEU A 252 -8.04 10.77 -7.86
C LEU A 252 -8.09 9.68 -8.94
N CYS A 253 -7.13 9.66 -9.87
CA CYS A 253 -6.96 8.59 -10.85
C CYS A 253 -6.66 7.25 -10.17
N ASP A 254 -5.68 7.24 -9.27
CA ASP A 254 -5.23 6.05 -8.54
C ASP A 254 -6.38 5.47 -7.69
N ALA A 255 -7.18 6.33 -7.06
CA ALA A 255 -8.32 5.93 -6.24
C ALA A 255 -9.45 5.24 -7.02
N ILE A 256 -9.51 5.44 -8.34
CA ILE A 256 -10.46 4.73 -9.22
C ILE A 256 -9.77 3.67 -10.10
N ASN A 257 -8.52 3.34 -9.80
CA ASN A 257 -7.68 2.37 -10.52
C ASN A 257 -7.49 2.71 -12.02
N VAL A 258 -7.35 3.98 -12.34
CA VAL A 258 -6.93 4.45 -13.66
C VAL A 258 -5.44 4.77 -13.59
N PRO A 259 -4.58 4.08 -14.36
CA PRO A 259 -3.15 4.35 -14.32
C PRO A 259 -2.86 5.80 -14.71
N CYS A 260 -2.13 6.49 -13.84
CA CYS A 260 -1.75 7.88 -14.01
C CYS A 260 -0.32 8.08 -13.50
N THR A 261 0.49 8.82 -14.23
CA THR A 261 1.82 9.21 -13.80
C THR A 261 1.98 10.72 -13.86
N LEU A 262 2.84 11.25 -12.99
CA LEU A 262 3.28 12.63 -13.06
C LEU A 262 4.27 12.79 -14.22
N VAL A 263 4.21 13.90 -14.92
CA VAL A 263 5.14 14.27 -15.99
C VAL A 263 5.68 15.66 -15.69
N VAL A 264 6.99 15.83 -15.72
CA VAL A 264 7.64 17.09 -15.38
C VAL A 264 8.45 17.65 -16.54
N SER A 265 8.46 18.96 -16.65
CA SER A 265 9.43 19.73 -17.43
C SER A 265 10.34 20.52 -16.47
N ASN A 266 11.15 21.41 -17.01
CA ASN A 266 11.98 22.30 -16.18
C ASN A 266 11.15 23.34 -15.41
N THR A 267 9.90 23.58 -15.79
CA THR A 267 9.09 24.70 -15.28
C THR A 267 7.63 24.34 -15.03
N HIS A 268 7.23 23.09 -15.30
CA HIS A 268 5.83 22.70 -15.26
C HIS A 268 5.66 21.22 -14.92
N GLU A 269 4.51 20.87 -14.34
CA GLU A 269 4.11 19.52 -14.02
C GLU A 269 2.67 19.26 -14.45
N TRP A 270 2.42 18.10 -15.07
CA TRP A 270 1.13 17.63 -15.53
C TRP A 270 1.03 16.10 -15.41
N ASN A 271 0.03 15.49 -16.02
CA ASN A 271 -0.19 14.06 -15.94
C ASN A 271 -0.16 13.36 -17.31
N ALA A 272 0.23 12.09 -17.31
CA ALA A 272 -0.11 11.14 -18.36
C ALA A 272 -1.05 10.08 -17.78
N VAL A 273 -2.13 9.79 -18.51
CA VAL A 273 -3.20 8.86 -18.09
C VAL A 273 -3.34 7.74 -19.13
N TYR A 274 -3.41 6.50 -18.65
CA TYR A 274 -3.66 5.35 -19.51
C TYR A 274 -5.16 5.11 -19.67
N MET A 275 -5.63 5.11 -20.91
CA MET A 275 -7.03 4.84 -21.25
C MET A 275 -7.10 4.01 -22.52
N ASP A 276 -7.86 2.92 -22.49
CA ASP A 276 -8.19 2.11 -23.66
C ASP A 276 -7.01 1.69 -24.56
N GLY A 277 -5.88 1.37 -23.93
CA GLY A 277 -4.71 0.82 -24.62
C GLY A 277 -3.63 1.84 -24.98
N ALA A 278 -3.81 3.13 -24.68
CA ALA A 278 -2.83 4.17 -24.94
C ALA A 278 -2.71 5.17 -23.79
N TRP A 279 -1.63 5.94 -23.78
CA TRP A 279 -1.40 7.03 -22.84
C TRP A 279 -1.73 8.37 -23.47
N TYR A 280 -2.34 9.26 -22.68
CA TYR A 280 -2.77 10.60 -23.09
C TYR A 280 -2.34 11.61 -22.04
N TYR A 281 -2.02 12.84 -22.46
CA TYR A 281 -1.75 13.92 -21.53
C TYR A 281 -3.02 14.53 -20.96
N VAL A 282 -2.94 14.92 -19.71
CA VAL A 282 -3.94 15.75 -19.02
C VAL A 282 -3.21 16.85 -18.27
N ASP A 283 -3.53 18.10 -18.56
CA ASP A 283 -3.01 19.23 -17.80
C ASP A 283 -4.15 20.02 -17.16
N VAL A 284 -4.47 19.67 -15.92
CA VAL A 284 -5.55 20.32 -15.17
C VAL A 284 -5.25 21.79 -14.90
N THR A 285 -3.97 22.18 -14.79
CA THR A 285 -3.57 23.57 -14.60
C THR A 285 -3.94 24.41 -15.82
N TRP A 286 -3.70 23.89 -17.02
CA TRP A 286 -4.01 24.62 -18.27
C TRP A 286 -5.46 24.46 -18.68
N MET A 287 -6.19 23.49 -18.12
CA MET A 287 -7.65 23.41 -18.23
C MET A 287 -8.35 24.53 -17.45
N ASP A 288 -7.74 25.00 -16.36
CA ASP A 288 -8.31 26.02 -15.48
C ASP A 288 -8.36 27.40 -16.18
N ALA A 289 -9.54 27.97 -16.24
CA ALA A 289 -9.75 29.31 -16.81
C ALA A 289 -9.44 30.45 -15.82
N TYR A 290 -8.98 30.12 -14.62
CA TYR A 290 -8.54 30.97 -13.49
C TYR A 290 -9.53 32.02 -12.96
N ALA A 291 -10.45 32.48 -13.78
CA ALA A 291 -11.30 33.61 -13.42
C ALA A 291 -12.80 33.28 -13.43
N THR A 292 -13.19 32.10 -13.91
CA THR A 292 -14.60 31.81 -14.14
C THR A 292 -14.91 30.36 -13.81
N THR A 293 -15.50 30.11 -12.66
CA THR A 293 -16.04 28.81 -12.25
C THR A 293 -16.99 28.25 -13.31
N GLY A 294 -16.80 27.00 -13.69
CA GLY A 294 -17.58 26.33 -14.72
C GLY A 294 -17.12 26.61 -16.16
N MET A 295 -15.97 27.27 -16.35
CA MET A 295 -15.34 27.44 -17.66
C MET A 295 -14.01 26.68 -17.70
N TYR A 296 -13.86 25.77 -18.66
CA TYR A 296 -12.69 24.89 -18.76
C TYR A 296 -12.15 24.88 -20.19
N TYR A 297 -10.81 24.80 -20.31
CA TYR A 297 -10.13 24.58 -21.58
C TYR A 297 -9.89 23.08 -21.80
N ASP A 298 -10.95 22.36 -22.18
CA ASP A 298 -10.94 20.90 -22.33
C ASP A 298 -9.98 20.38 -23.43
N ASP A 299 -9.42 21.25 -24.24
CA ASP A 299 -8.37 20.88 -25.21
C ASP A 299 -7.11 20.31 -24.52
N TRP A 300 -6.94 20.56 -23.20
CA TRP A 300 -5.84 20.02 -22.38
C TRP A 300 -6.21 18.74 -21.63
N PHE A 301 -7.39 18.18 -21.91
CA PHE A 301 -7.86 16.96 -21.30
C PHE A 301 -7.77 15.78 -22.27
N MET A 302 -6.99 14.77 -21.92
CA MET A 302 -6.78 13.55 -22.71
C MET A 302 -6.27 13.83 -24.12
N THR A 303 -5.30 14.73 -24.25
CA THR A 303 -4.70 15.15 -25.52
C THR A 303 -3.53 14.24 -25.93
N GLY A 304 -3.15 14.32 -27.19
CA GLY A 304 -2.06 13.55 -27.78
C GLY A 304 -0.70 14.27 -27.78
N THR A 305 0.18 13.84 -28.69
CA THR A 305 1.55 14.42 -28.80
C THR A 305 1.58 15.82 -29.41
N ASP A 306 0.51 16.32 -29.98
CA ASP A 306 0.34 17.71 -30.41
C ASP A 306 0.46 18.72 -29.25
N PHE A 307 0.35 18.22 -28.03
CA PHE A 307 0.60 18.92 -26.80
C PHE A 307 2.07 19.42 -26.66
N ALA A 308 3.01 18.73 -27.29
CA ALA A 308 4.44 18.98 -27.13
C ALA A 308 4.98 20.18 -27.91
N ASP A 309 4.16 20.90 -28.65
CA ASP A 309 4.58 22.11 -29.40
C ASP A 309 4.81 23.34 -28.50
N ASP A 310 4.42 23.24 -27.21
CA ASP A 310 4.66 24.30 -26.22
C ASP A 310 5.93 24.01 -25.42
N SER A 311 6.76 25.03 -25.25
CA SER A 311 8.04 24.91 -24.52
C SER A 311 7.88 24.55 -23.04
N ALA A 312 6.71 24.80 -22.43
CA ALA A 312 6.41 24.40 -21.06
C ALA A 312 6.22 22.89 -20.93
N HIS A 313 5.79 22.18 -21.99
CA HIS A 313 5.50 20.76 -21.99
C HIS A 313 6.63 19.89 -22.56
N VAL A 314 7.82 20.43 -22.76
CA VAL A 314 8.99 19.64 -23.12
C VAL A 314 9.41 18.78 -21.91
N GLN A 315 9.16 17.49 -21.99
CA GLN A 315 9.52 16.55 -20.95
C GLN A 315 11.00 16.68 -20.54
N SER A 316 11.26 16.79 -19.28
CA SER A 316 12.61 16.76 -18.76
C SER A 316 13.03 15.30 -18.47
N SER A 317 13.91 14.76 -19.28
CA SER A 317 14.68 13.57 -18.92
C SER A 317 15.85 13.92 -17.98
N GLN A 318 16.08 15.21 -17.77
CA GLN A 318 17.18 15.74 -16.99
C GLN A 318 16.66 16.42 -15.74
N ALA A 319 17.28 16.07 -14.67
CA ALA A 319 17.42 16.94 -13.53
C ALA A 319 16.15 17.37 -12.77
N VAL A 320 15.25 16.50 -12.51
CA VAL A 320 14.81 16.50 -11.15
C VAL A 320 16.06 16.06 -10.40
N LEU A 321 16.84 17.04 -9.80
CA LEU A 321 17.92 16.75 -8.86
C LEU A 321 19.33 16.44 -9.40
N GLY A 322 19.67 16.87 -10.60
CA GLY A 322 21.01 16.62 -11.12
C GLY A 322 21.29 15.17 -11.52
N ILE A 323 20.29 14.29 -11.50
CA ILE A 323 20.40 12.92 -11.97
C ILE A 323 19.90 12.84 -13.39
N THR A 324 20.81 12.84 -14.35
CA THR A 324 20.49 12.70 -15.77
C THR A 324 19.97 11.30 -16.10
N GLY A 325 18.91 11.22 -16.93
CA GLY A 325 18.44 9.98 -17.54
C GLY A 325 17.72 9.02 -16.59
N PHE A 326 17.11 9.53 -15.50
CA PHE A 326 16.33 8.69 -14.58
C PHE A 326 14.85 8.64 -14.91
N LEU A 327 14.26 9.78 -15.28
CA LEU A 327 12.83 9.82 -15.60
C LEU A 327 12.63 9.42 -17.05
N GLU A 328 11.91 8.32 -17.24
CA GLU A 328 11.38 7.88 -18.53
C GLU A 328 9.87 7.95 -18.43
N TYR A 329 9.22 8.37 -19.47
CA TYR A 329 7.76 8.54 -19.52
C TYR A 329 7.15 7.59 -20.55
N PRO A 330 5.87 7.22 -20.40
CA PRO A 330 5.21 6.38 -21.38
C PRO A 330 5.11 7.05 -22.74
N THR A 331 5.06 6.24 -23.80
CA THR A 331 4.79 6.73 -25.15
C THR A 331 3.34 7.22 -25.22
N ILE A 332 3.16 8.48 -25.56
CA ILE A 332 1.85 9.13 -25.66
C ILE A 332 1.23 8.87 -27.04
N SER A 333 -0.09 8.74 -27.09
CA SER A 333 -0.86 8.66 -28.33
C SER A 333 -0.56 9.85 -29.24
N ALA A 334 -0.50 9.62 -30.56
CA ALA A 334 -0.37 10.71 -31.52
C ALA A 334 -1.63 11.59 -31.59
N GLU A 335 -2.79 10.99 -31.35
CA GLU A 335 -4.09 11.66 -31.44
C GLU A 335 -4.71 11.79 -30.03
N PRO A 336 -5.53 12.83 -29.79
CA PRO A 336 -6.30 12.94 -28.56
C PRO A 336 -7.28 11.77 -28.39
N TYR A 337 -7.68 11.50 -27.15
CA TYR A 337 -8.68 10.49 -26.84
C TYR A 337 -10.06 10.90 -27.40
N ASP A 338 -10.68 10.01 -28.14
CA ASP A 338 -12.02 10.19 -28.69
C ASP A 338 -13.02 9.28 -27.95
N PRO A 339 -13.84 9.83 -27.04
CA PRO A 339 -14.79 9.01 -26.28
C PRO A 339 -15.89 8.36 -27.15
N GLU A 340 -16.11 8.86 -28.38
CA GLU A 340 -17.09 8.27 -29.29
C GLU A 340 -16.51 7.07 -30.06
N LYS A 341 -15.19 7.02 -30.25
CA LYS A 341 -14.47 5.89 -30.85
C LYS A 341 -13.92 4.92 -29.81
N ALA A 342 -13.97 5.29 -28.54
CA ALA A 342 -13.54 4.44 -27.47
C ALA A 342 -14.28 3.09 -27.52
N PRO A 343 -13.62 1.97 -27.24
CA PRO A 343 -14.33 0.73 -27.02
C PRO A 343 -15.40 0.95 -25.95
N PRO A 344 -16.57 0.28 -26.05
CA PRO A 344 -17.62 0.44 -25.07
C PRO A 344 -17.01 0.28 -23.67
N ALA A 345 -17.36 1.20 -22.76
CA ALA A 345 -16.82 1.23 -21.40
C ALA A 345 -16.71 -0.20 -20.87
N PRO A 346 -15.60 -0.57 -20.24
CA PRO A 346 -15.47 -1.90 -19.65
C PRO A 346 -16.74 -2.17 -18.85
N VAL A 347 -17.45 -3.22 -19.23
CA VAL A 347 -18.67 -3.63 -18.51
C VAL A 347 -18.23 -3.76 -17.06
N GLN A 348 -18.74 -2.89 -16.19
CA GLN A 348 -18.39 -2.97 -14.77
C GLN A 348 -18.73 -4.36 -14.30
N VAL A 349 -17.73 -5.14 -13.94
CA VAL A 349 -17.94 -6.50 -13.46
C VAL A 349 -18.80 -6.41 -12.22
N PRO A 350 -20.02 -6.99 -12.21
CA PRO A 350 -20.87 -6.92 -11.04
C PRO A 350 -20.18 -7.53 -9.84
N LYS A 351 -20.35 -6.92 -8.68
CA LYS A 351 -19.82 -7.46 -7.43
C LYS A 351 -20.62 -8.70 -7.01
N PRO A 352 -19.98 -9.68 -6.35
CA PRO A 352 -20.73 -10.71 -5.63
C PRO A 352 -21.64 -10.08 -4.58
N GLU A 353 -22.92 -10.40 -4.64
CA GLU A 353 -23.92 -9.95 -3.66
C GLU A 353 -24.15 -11.00 -2.59
N ASN A 354 -24.79 -10.60 -1.48
CA ASN A 354 -25.13 -11.47 -0.35
C ASN A 354 -23.92 -12.26 0.18
N VAL A 355 -22.76 -11.62 0.20
CA VAL A 355 -21.56 -12.24 0.76
C VAL A 355 -21.76 -12.41 2.26
N THR A 356 -21.66 -13.64 2.72
CA THR A 356 -21.76 -13.99 4.14
C THR A 356 -20.54 -14.80 4.58
N ALA A 357 -20.21 -14.74 5.85
CA ALA A 357 -19.15 -15.55 6.43
C ALA A 357 -19.63 -16.20 7.74
N THR A 358 -19.48 -17.51 7.83
CA THR A 358 -19.83 -18.29 9.01
C THR A 358 -18.57 -18.80 9.70
N ALA A 359 -18.47 -18.54 11.00
CA ALA A 359 -17.34 -19.00 11.81
C ALA A 359 -17.34 -20.52 11.97
N GLY A 360 -16.19 -21.11 11.77
CA GLY A 360 -15.89 -22.51 12.08
C GLY A 360 -14.69 -22.63 13.02
N VAL A 361 -14.32 -23.84 13.39
CA VAL A 361 -13.13 -24.12 14.20
C VAL A 361 -11.88 -23.81 13.37
N ASN A 362 -11.12 -22.80 13.80
CA ASN A 362 -9.94 -22.28 13.07
C ASN A 362 -10.20 -22.07 11.58
N SER A 363 -11.43 -21.72 11.21
CA SER A 363 -11.88 -21.60 9.83
C SER A 363 -13.04 -20.64 9.69
N ALA A 364 -13.31 -20.22 8.46
CA ALA A 364 -14.48 -19.44 8.10
C ALA A 364 -15.02 -19.95 6.76
N THR A 365 -16.31 -20.16 6.64
CA THR A 365 -16.95 -20.51 5.37
C THR A 365 -17.68 -19.29 4.84
N LEU A 366 -17.26 -18.84 3.66
CA LEU A 366 -17.88 -17.76 2.93
C LEU A 366 -18.85 -18.32 1.89
N SER A 367 -19.94 -17.58 1.65
CA SER A 367 -20.86 -17.86 0.53
C SER A 367 -21.40 -16.55 -0.04
N TRP A 368 -21.75 -16.57 -1.34
CA TRP A 368 -22.22 -15.40 -2.07
C TRP A 368 -23.15 -15.79 -3.21
N SER A 369 -23.88 -14.81 -3.74
CA SER A 369 -24.70 -15.00 -4.93
C SER A 369 -23.84 -15.12 -6.20
N PRO A 370 -24.21 -16.01 -7.15
CA PRO A 370 -23.47 -16.12 -8.41
C PRO A 370 -23.54 -14.81 -9.20
N VAL A 371 -22.40 -14.42 -9.78
CA VAL A 371 -22.31 -13.28 -10.70
C VAL A 371 -22.42 -13.79 -12.13
N SER A 372 -23.33 -13.19 -12.91
CA SER A 372 -23.55 -13.58 -14.30
C SER A 372 -22.26 -13.39 -15.14
N GLY A 373 -21.86 -14.42 -15.86
CA GLY A 373 -20.65 -14.43 -16.68
C GLY A 373 -19.34 -14.58 -15.89
N ALA A 374 -19.39 -14.74 -14.56
CA ALA A 374 -18.18 -14.99 -13.79
C ALA A 374 -17.60 -16.37 -14.10
N SER A 375 -16.34 -16.40 -14.51
CA SER A 375 -15.57 -17.64 -14.75
C SER A 375 -14.96 -18.19 -13.46
N ARG A 376 -14.67 -17.32 -12.48
CA ARG A 376 -14.05 -17.67 -11.20
C ARG A 376 -14.20 -16.52 -10.19
N TYR A 377 -13.86 -16.80 -8.93
CA TYR A 377 -13.87 -15.83 -7.84
C TYR A 377 -12.52 -15.81 -7.12
N ALA A 378 -12.13 -14.66 -6.62
CA ALA A 378 -11.04 -14.48 -5.67
C ALA A 378 -11.60 -14.27 -4.28
N VAL A 379 -10.95 -14.86 -3.28
CA VAL A 379 -11.24 -14.67 -1.86
C VAL A 379 -9.97 -14.21 -1.17
N ALA A 380 -10.05 -13.12 -0.46
CA ALA A 380 -8.96 -12.56 0.34
C ALA A 380 -9.47 -12.09 1.70
N TYR A 381 -8.56 -11.83 2.64
CA TYR A 381 -8.89 -11.11 3.86
C TYR A 381 -7.94 -9.93 4.07
N TYR A 382 -8.47 -8.86 4.66
CA TYR A 382 -7.69 -7.71 5.08
C TYR A 382 -7.05 -7.96 6.44
N ASN A 383 -5.74 -7.70 6.56
CA ASN A 383 -4.97 -7.95 7.79
C ASN A 383 -4.73 -6.69 8.65
N GLY A 384 -5.33 -5.56 8.25
CA GLY A 384 -5.13 -4.24 8.88
C GLY A 384 -4.20 -3.32 8.09
N SER A 385 -3.43 -3.84 7.13
CA SER A 385 -2.51 -3.07 6.28
C SER A 385 -2.52 -3.50 4.82
N SER A 386 -2.87 -4.75 4.53
CA SER A 386 -2.89 -5.30 3.17
C SER A 386 -3.87 -6.47 3.06
N TYR A 387 -4.14 -6.92 1.84
CA TYR A 387 -4.94 -8.10 1.58
C TYR A 387 -4.05 -9.33 1.46
N THR A 388 -4.49 -10.42 2.10
CA THR A 388 -3.92 -11.76 1.91
C THR A 388 -4.89 -12.56 1.04
N THR A 389 -4.50 -12.84 -0.19
CA THR A 389 -5.28 -13.68 -1.11
C THR A 389 -5.19 -15.14 -0.68
N LEU A 390 -6.36 -15.77 -0.51
CA LEU A 390 -6.50 -17.19 -0.18
C LEU A 390 -6.67 -18.04 -1.43
N THR A 391 -7.39 -17.52 -2.41
CA THR A 391 -7.57 -18.14 -3.73
C THR A 391 -7.99 -17.07 -4.75
N ASP A 392 -7.63 -17.26 -6.01
CA ASP A 392 -8.09 -16.50 -7.17
C ASP A 392 -8.66 -17.41 -8.27
N THR A 393 -8.83 -18.70 -7.96
CA THR A 393 -9.27 -19.74 -8.89
C THR A 393 -10.56 -20.46 -8.45
N CYS A 394 -11.28 -19.93 -7.44
CA CYS A 394 -12.50 -20.51 -6.96
C CYS A 394 -13.62 -20.44 -8.02
N THR A 395 -14.17 -21.58 -8.42
CA THR A 395 -15.28 -21.65 -9.39
C THR A 395 -16.65 -21.86 -8.72
N SER A 396 -16.67 -22.08 -7.40
CA SER A 396 -17.88 -22.19 -6.59
C SER A 396 -18.31 -20.83 -6.06
N THR A 397 -19.54 -20.74 -5.62
CA THR A 397 -20.08 -19.57 -4.87
C THR A 397 -19.92 -19.71 -3.36
N SER A 398 -19.00 -20.55 -2.94
CA SER A 398 -18.58 -20.71 -1.54
C SER A 398 -17.12 -21.09 -1.45
N TYR A 399 -16.48 -20.69 -0.34
CA TYR A 399 -15.09 -21.00 -0.04
C TYR A 399 -14.89 -21.15 1.47
N THR A 400 -14.12 -22.15 1.88
CA THR A 400 -13.75 -22.34 3.29
C THR A 400 -12.29 -21.97 3.51
N ALA A 401 -12.06 -20.86 4.18
CA ALA A 401 -10.75 -20.45 4.67
C ALA A 401 -10.39 -21.27 5.91
N THR A 402 -9.23 -21.94 5.89
CA THR A 402 -8.71 -22.76 6.98
C THR A 402 -7.41 -22.20 7.55
N GLY A 403 -6.95 -22.70 8.70
CA GLY A 403 -5.72 -22.24 9.33
C GLY A 403 -5.82 -20.85 10.00
N LEU A 404 -7.03 -20.38 10.22
CA LEU A 404 -7.28 -19.09 10.86
C LEU A 404 -7.06 -19.19 12.38
N THR A 405 -6.64 -18.09 12.99
CA THR A 405 -6.47 -18.00 14.43
C THR A 405 -7.81 -17.80 15.11
N ALA A 406 -8.16 -18.68 16.03
CA ALA A 406 -9.37 -18.55 16.84
C ALA A 406 -9.38 -17.26 17.65
N GLY A 407 -10.52 -16.60 17.73
CA GLY A 407 -10.70 -15.35 18.48
C GLY A 407 -10.17 -14.10 17.77
N LYS A 408 -9.47 -14.23 16.63
CA LYS A 408 -9.05 -13.11 15.79
C LYS A 408 -10.11 -12.81 14.75
N THR A 409 -10.59 -11.57 14.68
CA THR A 409 -11.52 -11.15 13.63
C THR A 409 -10.80 -10.95 12.31
N TYR A 410 -11.34 -11.53 11.24
CA TYR A 410 -10.89 -11.38 9.86
C TYR A 410 -11.96 -10.64 9.05
N GLN A 411 -11.54 -9.73 8.19
CA GLN A 411 -12.41 -9.01 7.27
C GLN A 411 -12.21 -9.58 5.86
N PHE A 412 -13.13 -10.41 5.43
CA PHE A 412 -13.05 -11.07 4.13
C PHE A 412 -13.71 -10.25 3.03
N ILE A 413 -13.22 -10.48 1.81
CA ILE A 413 -13.73 -9.91 0.57
C ILE A 413 -13.79 -11.00 -0.49
N VAL A 414 -14.78 -10.89 -1.38
CA VAL A 414 -14.93 -11.76 -2.55
C VAL A 414 -15.05 -10.91 -3.81
N GLN A 415 -14.30 -11.26 -4.85
CA GLN A 415 -14.37 -10.64 -6.16
C GLN A 415 -14.76 -11.67 -7.21
N ALA A 416 -15.54 -11.25 -8.22
CA ALA A 416 -15.86 -12.06 -9.40
C ALA A 416 -14.93 -11.70 -10.57
N ASN A 417 -14.52 -12.70 -11.35
CA ASN A 417 -13.80 -12.48 -12.60
C ASN A 417 -14.73 -12.76 -13.79
N VAL A 418 -15.03 -11.73 -14.57
CA VAL A 418 -15.82 -11.80 -15.79
C VAL A 418 -14.97 -11.34 -16.96
N ASN A 419 -14.80 -12.16 -17.97
CA ASN A 419 -13.99 -11.86 -19.17
C ASN A 419 -12.54 -11.43 -18.84
N GLY A 420 -11.95 -11.99 -17.79
CA GLY A 420 -10.58 -11.67 -17.36
C GLY A 420 -10.47 -10.50 -16.39
N GLN A 421 -11.53 -9.73 -16.19
CA GLN A 421 -11.56 -8.59 -15.28
C GLN A 421 -12.18 -8.95 -13.92
N TRP A 422 -11.57 -8.45 -12.85
CA TRP A 422 -12.07 -8.60 -11.48
C TRP A 422 -13.08 -7.49 -11.13
N SER A 423 -14.13 -7.87 -10.39
CA SER A 423 -15.08 -6.89 -9.87
C SER A 423 -14.39 -5.89 -8.91
N PRO A 424 -14.79 -4.62 -8.92
CA PRO A 424 -14.31 -3.66 -7.93
C PRO A 424 -14.79 -4.03 -6.53
N PHE A 425 -14.14 -3.49 -5.51
CA PHE A 425 -14.57 -3.61 -4.12
C PHE A 425 -14.21 -2.34 -3.33
N THR A 426 -14.86 -2.16 -2.20
CA THR A 426 -14.62 -1.10 -1.23
C THR A 426 -14.56 -1.70 0.18
N SER A 427 -14.19 -0.93 1.18
CA SER A 427 -14.24 -1.36 2.57
C SER A 427 -15.65 -1.77 3.04
N ALA A 428 -16.71 -1.23 2.41
CA ALA A 428 -18.10 -1.62 2.68
C ALA A 428 -18.43 -3.06 2.23
N ASP A 429 -17.63 -3.63 1.34
CA ASP A 429 -17.81 -5.01 0.86
C ASP A 429 -17.16 -6.05 1.78
N HIS A 430 -16.51 -5.62 2.86
CA HIS A 430 -15.90 -6.52 3.84
C HIS A 430 -16.94 -7.25 4.68
N VAL A 431 -16.73 -8.55 4.85
CA VAL A 431 -17.54 -9.38 5.75
C VAL A 431 -16.65 -9.85 6.91
N ALA A 432 -16.98 -9.39 8.11
CA ALA A 432 -16.23 -9.71 9.30
C ALA A 432 -16.66 -11.05 9.89
N VAL A 433 -15.70 -11.88 10.29
CA VAL A 433 -15.97 -13.13 11.01
C VAL A 433 -14.82 -13.44 11.97
N THR A 434 -15.17 -13.97 13.13
CA THR A 434 -14.23 -14.40 14.17
C THR A 434 -14.30 -15.93 14.28
N PRO A 435 -13.28 -16.67 13.76
CA PRO A 435 -13.22 -18.12 13.89
C PRO A 435 -13.29 -18.54 15.35
N THR A 436 -13.99 -19.63 15.61
CA THR A 436 -14.04 -20.24 16.95
C THR A 436 -12.82 -21.12 17.17
N GLY A 437 -12.37 -21.18 18.40
CA GLY A 437 -11.50 -22.26 18.85
C GLY A 437 -12.28 -23.57 18.93
N SER A 438 -11.59 -24.68 18.90
CA SER A 438 -12.21 -25.95 19.28
C SER A 438 -12.80 -25.77 20.69
N THR A 439 -14.13 -25.71 20.78
CA THR A 439 -14.80 -25.73 22.09
C THR A 439 -14.52 -27.12 22.67
N GLY A 440 -13.42 -27.21 23.42
CA GLY A 440 -13.20 -28.21 24.44
C GLY A 440 -13.69 -29.63 24.20
N GLY A 441 -13.43 -30.22 23.06
CA GLY A 441 -13.14 -31.65 23.04
C GLY A 441 -11.76 -31.79 23.70
N SER A 442 -11.65 -32.63 24.74
CA SER A 442 -10.38 -32.88 25.41
C SER A 442 -9.30 -33.13 24.35
N THR A 443 -8.26 -32.24 24.29
CA THR A 443 -7.09 -32.53 23.45
C THR A 443 -6.31 -33.73 23.95
N LYS A 444 -6.70 -34.25 25.13
CA LYS A 444 -6.11 -35.45 25.75
C LYS A 444 -6.79 -36.72 25.25
N PRO A 445 -6.03 -37.79 25.00
CA PRO A 445 -6.60 -39.10 24.79
C PRO A 445 -7.45 -39.53 26.02
N ALA A 446 -8.69 -39.90 25.75
CA ALA A 446 -9.59 -40.45 26.77
C ALA A 446 -9.58 -41.98 26.74
N ASN A 447 -10.05 -42.59 27.83
CA ASN A 447 -10.18 -44.06 27.94
C ASN A 447 -8.86 -44.78 27.66
N VAL A 448 -7.75 -44.20 28.11
CA VAL A 448 -6.44 -44.86 27.97
C VAL A 448 -6.44 -46.09 28.86
N THR A 449 -6.18 -47.22 28.25
CA THR A 449 -6.06 -48.52 28.96
C THR A 449 -4.72 -49.16 28.65
N ALA A 450 -4.23 -49.97 29.56
CA ALA A 450 -3.04 -50.79 29.36
C ALA A 450 -3.29 -52.22 29.87
N THR A 451 -3.05 -53.20 29.00
CA THR A 451 -3.20 -54.63 29.32
C THR A 451 -1.83 -55.27 29.35
N ALA A 452 -1.55 -56.01 30.42
CA ALA A 452 -0.30 -56.74 30.60
C ALA A 452 -0.17 -57.90 29.60
N GLY A 453 1.02 -58.06 29.03
CA GLY A 453 1.46 -59.17 28.24
C GLY A 453 2.82 -59.69 28.70
N VAL A 454 3.31 -60.74 28.09
CA VAL A 454 4.65 -61.29 28.40
C VAL A 454 5.71 -60.26 27.97
N ASN A 455 6.45 -59.74 28.95
CA ASN A 455 7.42 -58.66 28.76
C ASN A 455 6.91 -57.47 27.90
N SER A 456 5.59 -57.21 27.96
CA SER A 456 4.92 -56.23 27.08
C SER A 456 3.69 -55.60 27.73
N ALA A 457 3.21 -54.51 27.17
CA ALA A 457 1.94 -53.87 27.53
C ALA A 457 1.23 -53.42 26.26
N ALA A 458 -0.03 -53.78 26.08
CA ALA A 458 -0.87 -53.30 25.01
C ALA A 458 -1.69 -52.09 25.51
N LEU A 459 -1.47 -50.94 24.89
CA LEU A 459 -2.18 -49.69 25.19
C LEU A 459 -3.26 -49.46 24.14
N SER A 460 -4.39 -48.90 24.55
CA SER A 460 -5.42 -48.37 23.65
C SER A 460 -6.07 -47.11 24.24
N TRP A 461 -6.62 -46.26 23.37
CA TRP A 461 -7.26 -45.01 23.76
C TRP A 461 -8.31 -44.56 22.76
N SER A 462 -9.19 -43.67 23.15
CA SER A 462 -10.15 -43.05 22.24
C SER A 462 -9.47 -42.05 21.33
N PRO A 463 -9.86 -41.95 20.04
CA PRO A 463 -9.29 -41.02 19.11
C PRO A 463 -9.57 -39.56 19.57
N VAL A 464 -8.57 -38.68 19.38
CA VAL A 464 -8.70 -37.23 19.63
C VAL A 464 -8.96 -36.55 18.31
N SER A 465 -10.02 -35.77 18.25
CA SER A 465 -10.37 -35.03 17.03
C SER A 465 -9.25 -34.05 16.62
N GLY A 466 -8.83 -34.13 15.36
CA GLY A 466 -7.73 -33.32 14.83
C GLY A 466 -6.32 -33.80 15.20
N ALA A 467 -6.18 -34.91 15.93
CA ALA A 467 -4.87 -35.46 16.20
C ALA A 467 -4.27 -36.11 14.92
N THR A 468 -3.05 -35.70 14.60
CA THR A 468 -2.30 -36.27 13.47
C THR A 468 -1.43 -37.45 13.87
N ARG A 469 -1.06 -37.54 15.15
CA ARG A 469 -0.23 -38.59 15.74
C ARG A 469 -0.30 -38.57 17.27
N TYR A 470 0.22 -39.60 17.90
CA TYR A 470 0.29 -39.78 19.35
C TYR A 470 1.73 -40.04 19.80
N ALA A 471 2.09 -39.54 20.98
CA ALA A 471 3.31 -39.89 21.70
C ALA A 471 2.97 -40.85 22.81
N ILE A 472 3.79 -41.90 22.95
CA ILE A 472 3.68 -42.87 24.02
C ILE A 472 4.99 -42.86 24.82
N ALA A 473 4.87 -42.70 26.14
CA ALA A 473 5.98 -42.74 27.06
C ALA A 473 5.57 -43.50 28.33
N TYR A 474 6.54 -43.90 29.14
CA TYR A 474 6.29 -44.34 30.52
C TYR A 474 7.16 -43.55 31.50
N TYR A 475 6.63 -43.37 32.68
CA TYR A 475 7.34 -42.77 33.81
C TYR A 475 8.07 -43.81 34.63
N ASN A 476 9.35 -43.60 34.92
CA ASN A 476 10.20 -44.56 35.64
C ASN A 476 10.50 -44.15 37.08
N GLY A 477 9.78 -43.17 37.62
CA GLY A 477 9.97 -42.66 38.99
C GLY A 477 10.83 -41.39 39.08
N GLY A 478 11.52 -40.98 38.01
CA GLY A 478 12.35 -39.78 37.98
C GLY A 478 12.23 -39.01 36.67
N SER A 479 12.00 -39.71 35.55
CA SER A 479 11.90 -39.14 34.22
C SER A 479 10.97 -39.99 33.32
N TYR A 480 10.63 -39.43 32.15
CA TYR A 480 9.88 -40.17 31.12
C TYR A 480 10.83 -40.81 30.13
N THR A 481 10.52 -42.07 29.79
CA THR A 481 11.12 -42.79 28.66
C THR A 481 10.13 -42.78 27.51
N THR A 482 10.44 -42.07 26.45
CA THR A 482 9.62 -42.02 25.24
C THR A 482 9.82 -43.28 24.41
N LEU A 483 8.72 -43.93 24.05
CA LEU A 483 8.70 -45.12 23.19
C LEU A 483 8.49 -44.76 21.74
N THR A 484 7.62 -43.80 21.45
CA THR A 484 7.38 -43.27 20.11
C THR A 484 6.78 -41.86 20.17
N LEU A 485 7.06 -41.06 19.14
CA LEU A 485 6.42 -39.74 18.88
C LEU A 485 5.51 -39.77 17.64
N ASN A 486 5.41 -40.92 16.94
CA ASN A 486 4.80 -41.01 15.61
C ASN A 486 3.75 -42.10 15.49
N CYS A 487 3.07 -42.48 16.56
CA CYS A 487 1.96 -43.42 16.48
C CYS A 487 0.75 -42.74 15.81
N THR A 488 0.29 -43.28 14.69
CA THR A 488 -0.87 -42.74 13.94
C THR A 488 -2.17 -43.48 14.28
N GLY A 489 -2.09 -44.65 14.95
CA GLY A 489 -3.23 -45.40 15.43
C GLY A 489 -3.68 -44.98 16.84
N THR A 490 -4.74 -45.61 17.32
CA THR A 490 -5.26 -45.47 18.68
C THR A 490 -4.90 -46.62 19.61
N SER A 491 -3.86 -47.36 19.25
CA SER A 491 -3.27 -48.43 20.06
C SER A 491 -1.77 -48.52 19.84
N TYR A 492 -1.06 -49.06 20.82
CA TYR A 492 0.38 -49.23 20.76
C TYR A 492 0.79 -50.39 21.67
N THR A 493 1.69 -51.28 21.23
CA THR A 493 2.25 -52.32 22.07
C THR A 493 3.67 -51.96 22.46
N ALA A 494 3.88 -51.70 23.74
CA ALA A 494 5.19 -51.53 24.32
C ALA A 494 5.81 -52.92 24.60
N THR A 495 7.01 -53.16 24.07
CA THR A 495 7.74 -54.43 24.22
C THR A 495 9.07 -54.20 24.95
N GLY A 496 9.73 -55.27 25.38
CA GLY A 496 11.00 -55.18 26.09
C GLY A 496 10.87 -54.72 27.55
N LEU A 497 9.68 -54.84 28.10
CA LEU A 497 9.42 -54.49 29.52
C LEU A 497 9.84 -55.65 30.43
N THR A 498 10.19 -55.30 31.67
CA THR A 498 10.58 -56.30 32.68
C THR A 498 9.34 -56.86 33.36
N ALA A 499 9.19 -58.17 33.37
CA ALA A 499 8.12 -58.87 34.08
C ALA A 499 8.15 -58.53 35.58
N GLY A 500 6.97 -58.34 36.17
CA GLY A 500 6.82 -57.99 37.58
C GLY A 500 7.13 -56.54 37.96
N ARG A 501 7.61 -55.72 37.02
CA ARG A 501 7.83 -54.29 37.27
C ARG A 501 6.62 -53.47 36.81
N THR A 502 6.08 -52.60 37.65
CA THR A 502 4.98 -51.70 37.27
C THR A 502 5.51 -50.50 36.47
N TYR A 503 4.87 -50.24 35.34
CA TYR A 503 5.11 -49.08 34.47
C TYR A 503 3.90 -48.18 34.47
N GLN A 504 4.13 -46.88 34.51
CA GLN A 504 3.08 -45.85 34.41
C GLN A 504 3.14 -45.21 33.03
N PHE A 505 2.27 -45.63 32.13
CA PHE A 505 2.22 -45.14 30.75
C PHE A 505 1.45 -43.85 30.61
N LEU A 506 1.89 -43.02 29.68
CA LEU A 506 1.27 -41.77 29.26
C LEU A 506 1.08 -41.81 27.76
N VAL A 507 -0.09 -41.34 27.29
CA VAL A 507 -0.37 -41.09 25.86
C VAL A 507 -0.74 -39.63 25.68
N GLN A 508 -0.07 -38.97 24.75
CA GLN A 508 -0.38 -37.58 24.35
C GLN A 508 -0.79 -37.54 22.88
N ALA A 509 -1.75 -36.68 22.54
CA ALA A 509 -2.15 -36.42 21.16
C ALA A 509 -1.44 -35.18 20.62
N ASN A 510 -1.02 -35.19 19.36
CA ASN A 510 -0.53 -34.03 18.65
C ASN A 510 -1.65 -33.46 17.77
N VAL A 511 -2.16 -32.30 18.16
CA VAL A 511 -3.19 -31.56 17.44
C VAL A 511 -2.59 -30.23 16.99
N ASN A 512 -2.60 -29.97 15.69
CA ASN A 512 -2.02 -28.74 15.09
C ASN A 512 -0.56 -28.47 15.50
N GLY A 513 0.25 -29.52 15.62
CA GLY A 513 1.66 -29.44 16.00
C GLY A 513 1.93 -29.34 17.51
N GLN A 514 0.90 -29.21 18.33
CA GLN A 514 1.02 -29.09 19.79
C GLN A 514 0.65 -30.41 20.48
N TRP A 515 1.46 -30.84 21.46
CA TRP A 515 1.18 -32.01 22.29
C TRP A 515 0.16 -31.65 23.38
N SER A 516 -0.78 -32.57 23.62
CA SER A 516 -1.76 -32.39 24.70
C SER A 516 -1.08 -32.26 26.06
N PRO A 517 -1.58 -31.38 26.95
CA PRO A 517 -1.08 -31.33 28.32
C PRO A 517 -1.38 -32.63 29.06
N TYR A 518 -0.60 -32.93 30.09
CA TYR A 518 -0.81 -34.09 30.94
C TYR A 518 -0.56 -33.76 32.43
N THR A 519 -1.10 -34.59 33.27
CA THR A 519 -0.90 -34.58 34.73
C THR A 519 -0.58 -36.00 35.21
N PRO A 520 -0.10 -36.22 36.44
CA PRO A 520 0.09 -37.58 36.98
C PRO A 520 -1.18 -38.45 36.96
N ALA A 521 -2.36 -37.82 36.97
CA ALA A 521 -3.64 -38.53 36.89
C ALA A 521 -3.93 -39.17 35.50
N ASP A 522 -3.20 -38.73 34.49
CA ASP A 522 -3.34 -39.25 33.10
C ASP A 522 -2.51 -40.54 32.86
N HIS A 523 -1.77 -40.99 33.87
CA HIS A 523 -0.97 -42.20 33.81
C HIS A 523 -1.83 -43.46 33.97
N VAL A 524 -1.52 -44.48 33.18
CA VAL A 524 -2.13 -45.80 33.29
C VAL A 524 -1.05 -46.80 33.74
N ALA A 525 -1.26 -47.39 34.89
CA ALA A 525 -0.33 -48.35 35.43
C ALA A 525 -0.59 -49.77 34.92
N VAL A 526 0.48 -50.49 34.57
CA VAL A 526 0.41 -51.89 34.18
C VAL A 526 1.69 -52.62 34.62
N THR A 527 1.56 -53.87 35.04
CA THR A 527 2.67 -54.77 35.42
C THR A 527 2.73 -55.93 34.42
N PRO A 528 3.69 -55.95 33.47
CA PRO A 528 3.91 -57.05 32.54
C PRO A 528 4.16 -58.39 33.26
N VAL A 529 3.76 -59.45 32.65
CA VAL A 529 3.94 -60.81 33.13
C VAL A 529 5.08 -61.53 32.43
#